data_40e91d1df5bfde1e122d73b95c4069c2
#
_entry.id   40e91d1df5bfde1e122d73b95c4069c2
#
_cell.length_a   1.000
_cell.length_b   1.000
_cell.length_c   1.000
_cell.angle_alpha   90.00
_cell.angle_beta   90.00
_cell.angle_gamma   90.00
#
_symmetry.space_group_name_H-M   'P 1'
#
loop_
_entity.id
_entity.type
_entity.pdbx_description
1 polymer ?
#
loop_
_entity_poly.entity_id
_entity_poly.type
_entity_poly.pdbx_seq_one_letter_code
_entity_poly.pdbx_strand_id
1 'polypeptide(L)'
;MKPTIVQSLQKIESIHGRVPFLKASQLKDVWGSWSKIDSICHTGAPKALDENGEERRGYYLLDWSHLDGVAPLDSSEIVELKEPVITASPEPVHESSGDIVDVSFIPSVDSTYVTHGHHKTIEKIVKSRIFYPTFVTGLSGNGKTFMVEQICAKLERECIRVNITIETDEDDLLGGFRLVNGETVFHKGPVVDAMERGAVLLLDEIDLASNKILCLQPVLEGKGVYLKKINEWVKPAKGFTILATANTKGKGSETGSFVGTQILNEAFLERFAITIEQEYPTPATEKKMLLKHMAETDSVDDGFAEKLSNWADVIRKTYYDDGCDEIISTRRLVHIVKAFGIFNDRMTAIELCISRFDEETKTTFMDLYTKVDETVLVEGEEAQDSEPIPF
;
A
#
# COMPACT_ATOMS: atom_id res chain seq x y z
N MET A 1 -24.30 22.22 -10.58
CA MET A 1 -24.55 23.60 -10.13
C MET A 1 -23.70 23.88 -8.90
N LYS A 2 -23.06 25.07 -8.79
CA LYS A 2 -22.31 25.42 -7.57
C LYS A 2 -23.33 25.74 -6.47
N PRO A 3 -23.18 25.19 -5.24
CA PRO A 3 -24.13 25.46 -4.16
C PRO A 3 -24.16 26.95 -3.84
N THR A 4 -25.34 27.49 -3.51
CA THR A 4 -25.51 28.86 -3.05
C THR A 4 -24.94 29.01 -1.62
N ILE A 5 -24.69 30.25 -1.18
CA ILE A 5 -24.24 30.54 0.18
C ILE A 5 -25.20 29.91 1.21
N VAL A 6 -26.50 30.06 0.99
CA VAL A 6 -27.56 29.48 1.83
C VAL A 6 -27.47 27.97 1.93
N GLN A 7 -27.35 27.26 0.79
CA GLN A 7 -27.23 25.81 0.77
C GLN A 7 -25.98 25.30 1.49
N SER A 8 -24.89 26.04 1.40
CA SER A 8 -23.65 25.70 2.08
C SER A 8 -23.73 25.89 3.59
N LEU A 9 -24.33 26.98 4.04
CA LEU A 9 -24.57 27.23 5.46
C LEU A 9 -25.58 26.23 6.05
N GLN A 10 -26.66 25.87 5.31
CA GLN A 10 -27.59 24.83 5.71
C GLN A 10 -26.89 23.46 5.87
N LYS A 11 -25.98 23.12 4.94
CA LYS A 11 -25.17 21.89 5.03
C LYS A 11 -24.22 21.92 6.24
N ILE A 12 -23.59 23.06 6.52
CA ILE A 12 -22.77 23.24 7.73
C ILE A 12 -23.63 23.09 8.97
N GLU A 13 -24.80 23.71 9.01
CA GLU A 13 -25.75 23.62 10.13
C GLU A 13 -26.18 22.18 10.40
N SER A 14 -26.44 21.38 9.35
CA SER A 14 -26.84 19.97 9.49
C SER A 14 -25.74 19.06 10.04
N ILE A 15 -24.46 19.39 9.78
CA ILE A 15 -23.31 18.58 10.20
C ILE A 15 -22.75 19.03 11.56
N HIS A 16 -22.65 20.34 11.78
CA HIS A 16 -21.93 20.92 12.93
C HIS A 16 -22.81 21.75 13.85
N GLY A 17 -24.10 21.97 13.52
CA GLY A 17 -24.96 22.93 14.20
C GLY A 17 -24.58 24.39 13.90
N ARG A 18 -25.29 25.34 14.49
CA ARG A 18 -24.95 26.79 14.39
C ARG A 18 -23.83 27.15 15.34
N VAL A 19 -22.60 26.79 14.96
CA VAL A 19 -21.39 27.15 15.71
C VAL A 19 -20.86 28.50 15.23
N PRO A 20 -20.27 29.32 16.13
CA PRO A 20 -19.79 30.64 15.74
C PRO A 20 -18.57 30.59 14.82
N PHE A 21 -17.79 29.56 14.88
CA PHE A 21 -16.58 29.37 14.02
C PHE A 21 -16.29 27.91 13.75
N LEU A 22 -15.64 27.63 12.61
CA LEU A 22 -15.15 26.31 12.20
C LEU A 22 -13.69 26.37 11.75
N LYS A 23 -13.01 25.23 11.81
CA LYS A 23 -11.67 25.07 11.23
C LYS A 23 -11.73 25.10 9.69
N ALA A 24 -10.67 25.60 9.09
CA ALA A 24 -10.50 25.62 7.64
C ALA A 24 -10.69 24.21 7.00
N SER A 25 -10.23 23.14 7.66
CA SER A 25 -10.43 21.77 7.20
C SER A 25 -11.91 21.38 7.11
N GLN A 26 -12.69 21.67 8.15
CA GLN A 26 -14.12 21.39 8.21
C GLN A 26 -14.93 22.17 7.17
N LEU A 27 -14.53 23.42 6.89
CA LEU A 27 -15.12 24.22 5.83
C LEU A 27 -14.78 23.68 4.42
N LYS A 28 -13.57 23.16 4.25
CA LYS A 28 -13.13 22.55 2.98
C LYS A 28 -13.92 21.28 2.64
N ASP A 29 -14.24 20.46 3.62
CA ASP A 29 -15.01 19.23 3.44
C ASP A 29 -16.45 19.51 2.97
N VAL A 30 -17.01 20.66 3.35
CA VAL A 30 -18.34 21.09 2.92
C VAL A 30 -18.32 21.79 1.56
N TRP A 31 -17.27 22.55 1.26
CA TRP A 31 -17.22 23.47 0.11
C TRP A 31 -16.30 23.04 -1.03
N GLY A 32 -15.35 22.16 -0.80
CA GLY A 32 -14.42 21.63 -1.81
C GLY A 32 -13.39 22.61 -2.37
N SER A 33 -13.47 23.92 -2.09
CA SER A 33 -12.57 24.95 -2.62
C SER A 33 -12.40 26.15 -1.69
N TRP A 34 -11.17 26.58 -1.46
CA TRP A 34 -10.82 27.73 -0.63
C TRP A 34 -11.32 29.08 -1.17
N SER A 35 -11.54 29.20 -2.47
CA SER A 35 -11.86 30.49 -3.12
C SER A 35 -13.23 31.09 -2.78
N LYS A 36 -14.01 30.44 -1.91
CA LYS A 36 -15.36 30.87 -1.55
C LYS A 36 -15.65 30.93 -0.05
N ILE A 37 -14.65 30.61 0.78
CA ILE A 37 -14.80 30.67 2.25
C ILE A 37 -15.17 32.09 2.69
N ASP A 38 -14.58 33.12 2.07
CA ASP A 38 -14.84 34.52 2.40
C ASP A 38 -16.30 34.92 2.23
N SER A 39 -17.09 34.24 1.39
CA SER A 39 -18.49 34.56 1.15
C SER A 39 -19.46 34.03 2.22
N ILE A 40 -19.04 33.10 3.07
CA ILE A 40 -19.83 32.56 4.18
C ILE A 40 -19.30 33.03 5.56
N CYS A 41 -18.19 33.73 5.56
CA CYS A 41 -17.62 34.35 6.74
C CYS A 41 -17.97 35.85 6.79
N HIS A 42 -17.88 36.44 7.96
CA HIS A 42 -18.02 37.88 8.10
C HIS A 42 -17.03 38.64 7.21
N THR A 43 -17.43 39.80 6.73
CA THR A 43 -16.66 40.66 5.81
C THR A 43 -15.21 40.87 6.31
N GLY A 44 -14.24 40.53 5.44
CA GLY A 44 -12.82 40.60 5.78
C GLY A 44 -12.25 39.29 6.29
N ALA A 45 -12.99 38.16 6.17
CA ALA A 45 -12.61 36.84 6.68
C ALA A 45 -12.02 36.91 8.10
N PRO A 46 -12.75 37.46 9.09
CA PRO A 46 -12.23 37.61 10.44
C PRO A 46 -11.93 36.24 11.00
N LYS A 47 -10.71 36.08 11.45
CA LYS A 47 -10.28 34.89 12.17
C LYS A 47 -10.98 34.83 13.51
N ALA A 48 -11.33 33.64 13.98
CA ALA A 48 -11.87 33.49 15.32
C ALA A 48 -10.82 33.94 16.34
N LEU A 49 -11.27 34.68 17.37
CA LEU A 49 -10.43 35.07 18.49
C LEU A 49 -10.55 34.06 19.63
N ASP A 50 -9.48 33.89 20.40
CA ASP A 50 -9.51 33.11 21.63
C ASP A 50 -10.02 33.93 22.83
N GLU A 51 -10.03 33.33 24.01
CA GLU A 51 -10.48 33.94 25.25
C GLU A 51 -9.63 35.17 25.66
N ASN A 52 -8.42 35.31 25.11
CA ASN A 52 -7.50 36.41 25.37
C ASN A 52 -7.54 37.48 24.27
N GLY A 53 -8.37 37.29 23.23
CA GLY A 53 -8.49 38.22 22.10
C GLY A 53 -7.43 38.02 21.02
N GLU A 54 -6.65 36.90 21.05
CA GLU A 54 -5.68 36.59 20.02
C GLU A 54 -6.30 35.77 18.87
N GLU A 55 -5.83 35.97 17.62
CA GLU A 55 -6.34 35.29 16.46
C GLU A 55 -6.06 33.75 16.53
N ARG A 56 -7.11 32.96 16.53
CA ARG A 56 -7.00 31.48 16.35
C ARG A 56 -6.63 31.12 14.93
N ARG A 57 -5.40 30.69 14.71
CA ARG A 57 -4.92 30.28 13.37
C ARG A 57 -5.77 29.14 12.80
N GLY A 58 -6.28 29.33 11.58
CA GLY A 58 -7.03 28.29 10.84
C GLY A 58 -8.50 28.17 11.25
N TYR A 59 -9.06 29.07 12.04
CA TYR A 59 -10.49 29.16 12.34
C TYR A 59 -11.10 30.38 11.67
N TYR A 60 -12.35 30.24 11.19
CA TYR A 60 -13.10 31.28 10.50
C TYR A 60 -14.43 31.51 11.19
N LEU A 61 -14.79 32.77 11.39
CA LEU A 61 -16.07 33.21 11.97
C LEU A 61 -17.15 33.09 10.89
N LEU A 62 -18.23 32.34 11.15
CA LEU A 62 -19.32 32.13 10.20
C LEU A 62 -20.39 33.23 10.33
N ASP A 63 -20.88 33.69 9.19
CA ASP A 63 -21.97 34.63 9.10
C ASP A 63 -23.31 33.91 8.88
N TRP A 64 -24.02 33.65 9.96
CA TRP A 64 -25.31 32.98 9.95
C TRP A 64 -26.47 33.87 9.54
N SER A 65 -26.27 35.18 9.36
CA SER A 65 -27.33 36.13 8.97
C SER A 65 -27.98 35.77 7.62
N HIS A 66 -27.27 35.08 6.78
CA HIS A 66 -27.77 34.55 5.50
C HIS A 66 -28.84 33.45 5.63
N LEU A 67 -29.01 32.85 6.82
CA LEU A 67 -30.04 31.86 7.12
C LEU A 67 -31.24 32.46 7.90
N ASP A 68 -31.21 33.72 8.24
CA ASP A 68 -32.30 34.37 8.99
C ASP A 68 -33.57 34.38 8.13
N GLY A 69 -34.61 33.64 8.58
CA GLY A 69 -35.86 33.46 7.85
C GLY A 69 -35.92 32.33 6.83
N VAL A 70 -34.87 31.51 6.71
CA VAL A 70 -34.85 30.32 5.85
C VAL A 70 -35.19 29.10 6.69
N ALA A 71 -36.15 28.27 6.20
CA ALA A 71 -36.53 27.02 6.86
C ALA A 71 -35.35 26.00 6.86
N PRO A 72 -35.21 25.15 7.90
CA PRO A 72 -34.22 24.09 7.93
C PRO A 72 -34.43 23.13 6.75
N LEU A 73 -33.36 22.54 6.24
CA LEU A 73 -33.44 21.46 5.23
C LEU A 73 -34.17 20.27 5.84
N ASP A 74 -35.23 19.81 5.14
CA ASP A 74 -35.89 18.58 5.51
C ASP A 74 -34.98 17.40 5.21
N SER A 75 -34.82 16.48 6.16
CA SER A 75 -33.89 15.35 6.10
C SER A 75 -34.21 14.32 5.00
N SER A 76 -35.26 14.52 4.22
CA SER A 76 -35.68 13.68 3.10
C SER A 76 -35.15 14.08 1.72
N GLU A 77 -34.46 15.22 1.58
CA GLU A 77 -33.95 15.73 0.28
C GLU A 77 -32.43 15.55 0.08
N ILE A 78 -31.77 14.67 0.81
CA ILE A 78 -30.38 14.30 0.50
C ILE A 78 -30.39 13.30 -0.65
N VAL A 79 -30.43 13.80 -1.89
CA VAL A 79 -30.17 13.00 -3.08
C VAL A 79 -28.71 12.65 -3.11
N GLU A 80 -28.37 11.39 -2.81
CA GLU A 80 -27.06 10.79 -3.03
C GLU A 80 -26.66 10.94 -4.49
N LEU A 81 -25.68 11.79 -4.76
CA LEU A 81 -24.91 11.71 -5.99
C LEU A 81 -23.99 10.49 -5.88
N LYS A 82 -24.38 9.39 -6.54
CA LYS A 82 -23.53 8.22 -6.70
C LYS A 82 -22.31 8.60 -7.53
N GLU A 83 -21.16 8.69 -6.87
CA GLU A 83 -19.86 8.63 -7.54
C GLU A 83 -19.57 7.18 -7.97
N PRO A 84 -18.82 6.97 -9.08
CA PRO A 84 -18.51 5.62 -9.55
C PRO A 84 -17.66 4.89 -8.49
N VAL A 85 -18.12 3.71 -8.12
CA VAL A 85 -17.46 2.82 -7.16
C VAL A 85 -16.13 2.35 -7.76
N ILE A 86 -15.03 2.97 -7.34
CA ILE A 86 -13.72 2.34 -7.42
C ILE A 86 -13.66 1.42 -6.20
N THR A 87 -13.70 0.13 -6.45
CA THR A 87 -13.50 -0.88 -5.41
C THR A 87 -12.06 -0.83 -4.92
N ALA A 88 -11.81 0.04 -3.95
CA ALA A 88 -10.67 -0.10 -3.07
C ALA A 88 -11.00 -1.19 -2.04
N SER A 89 -10.06 -2.06 -1.76
CA SER A 89 -10.15 -3.06 -0.71
C SER A 89 -10.64 -2.43 0.61
N PRO A 90 -11.49 -3.12 1.37
CA PRO A 90 -12.05 -2.52 2.57
C PRO A 90 -10.96 -2.28 3.61
N GLU A 91 -10.68 -1.02 3.89
CA GLU A 91 -10.01 -0.65 5.13
C GLU A 91 -10.94 -0.93 6.31
N PRO A 92 -10.44 -1.42 7.44
CA PRO A 92 -11.28 -1.70 8.59
C PRO A 92 -11.81 -0.39 9.18
N VAL A 93 -13.13 -0.21 9.11
CA VAL A 93 -13.83 0.86 9.82
C VAL A 93 -13.84 0.50 11.30
N HIS A 94 -13.10 1.23 12.11
CA HIS A 94 -13.22 1.15 13.56
C HIS A 94 -14.48 1.90 14.01
N GLU A 95 -15.59 1.17 14.18
CA GLU A 95 -16.70 1.65 14.98
C GLU A 95 -16.34 1.52 16.46
N SER A 96 -16.22 2.64 17.14
CA SER A 96 -16.06 2.69 18.58
C SER A 96 -17.42 2.58 19.25
N SER A 97 -17.83 1.38 19.64
CA SER A 97 -18.75 1.14 20.74
C SER A 97 -18.65 -0.31 21.22
N GLY A 98 -18.07 -0.52 22.38
CA GLY A 98 -18.49 -1.43 23.44
C GLY A 98 -18.54 -2.94 23.23
N ASP A 99 -18.19 -3.47 22.07
CA ASP A 99 -17.93 -4.90 21.90
C ASP A 99 -16.59 -5.03 21.17
N ILE A 100 -15.59 -5.62 21.83
CA ILE A 100 -14.33 -6.00 21.18
C ILE A 100 -14.71 -7.10 20.18
N VAL A 101 -15.03 -6.70 18.96
CA VAL A 101 -15.05 -7.64 17.83
C VAL A 101 -13.60 -8.12 17.72
N ASP A 102 -13.38 -9.38 18.03
CA ASP A 102 -12.07 -10.01 17.90
C ASP A 102 -11.75 -10.11 16.39
N VAL A 103 -11.19 -9.02 15.87
CA VAL A 103 -10.81 -8.93 14.45
C VAL A 103 -9.68 -9.91 14.22
N SER A 104 -9.94 -10.94 13.44
CA SER A 104 -8.92 -11.91 13.04
C SER A 104 -8.03 -11.28 11.97
N PHE A 105 -6.71 -11.29 12.19
CA PHE A 105 -5.71 -10.86 11.24
C PHE A 105 -5.12 -12.02 10.41
N ILE A 106 -5.87 -13.11 10.25
CA ILE A 106 -5.47 -14.22 9.38
C ILE A 106 -5.69 -13.78 7.91
N PRO A 107 -4.62 -13.72 7.08
CA PRO A 107 -4.78 -13.35 5.69
C PRO A 107 -5.65 -14.35 4.92
N SER A 108 -6.30 -13.89 3.85
CA SER A 108 -7.03 -14.78 2.95
C SER A 108 -6.08 -15.59 2.07
N VAL A 109 -6.46 -16.84 1.77
CA VAL A 109 -5.74 -17.67 0.79
C VAL A 109 -6.03 -17.14 -0.60
N ASP A 110 -4.96 -16.84 -1.36
CA ASP A 110 -5.05 -16.41 -2.76
C ASP A 110 -4.85 -17.61 -3.69
N SER A 111 -5.83 -17.87 -4.56
CA SER A 111 -5.83 -18.98 -5.52
C SER A 111 -4.75 -18.85 -6.58
N THR A 112 -4.32 -17.63 -6.90
CA THR A 112 -3.28 -17.36 -7.90
C THR A 112 -1.88 -17.61 -7.38
N TYR A 113 -1.70 -17.66 -6.06
CA TYR A 113 -0.40 -17.92 -5.48
C TYR A 113 0.21 -19.25 -5.92
N VAL A 114 1.49 -19.22 -6.28
CA VAL A 114 2.32 -20.39 -6.58
C VAL A 114 3.57 -20.36 -5.71
N THR A 115 3.81 -21.44 -4.98
CA THR A 115 4.97 -21.56 -4.10
C THR A 115 6.28 -21.55 -4.89
N HIS A 116 7.23 -20.70 -4.47
CA HIS A 116 8.55 -20.60 -5.09
C HIS A 116 9.61 -20.17 -4.08
N GLY A 117 10.87 -20.21 -4.49
CA GLY A 117 12.01 -19.75 -3.69
C GLY A 117 12.02 -20.35 -2.28
N HIS A 118 12.15 -19.46 -1.29
CA HIS A 118 12.29 -19.85 0.10
C HIS A 118 10.99 -20.13 0.86
N HIS A 119 9.85 -20.30 0.15
CA HIS A 119 8.55 -20.59 0.76
C HIS A 119 8.62 -21.69 1.83
N LYS A 120 9.20 -22.84 1.51
CA LYS A 120 9.29 -23.99 2.45
C LYS A 120 10.12 -23.66 3.70
N THR A 121 11.14 -22.85 3.57
CA THR A 121 12.01 -22.43 4.69
C THR A 121 11.24 -21.53 5.63
N ILE A 122 10.57 -20.51 5.11
CA ILE A 122 9.77 -19.57 5.90
C ILE A 122 8.55 -20.29 6.50
N GLU A 123 7.90 -21.18 5.75
CA GLU A 123 6.79 -22.01 6.27
C GLU A 123 7.20 -22.82 7.50
N LYS A 124 8.40 -23.42 7.50
CA LYS A 124 8.92 -24.15 8.66
C LYS A 124 9.14 -23.23 9.86
N ILE A 125 9.65 -22.03 9.64
CA ILE A 125 9.87 -21.03 10.71
C ILE A 125 8.52 -20.63 11.31
N VAL A 126 7.57 -20.20 10.52
CA VAL A 126 6.26 -19.76 10.99
C VAL A 126 5.49 -20.90 11.67
N LYS A 127 5.57 -22.12 11.13
CA LYS A 127 4.93 -23.31 11.68
C LYS A 127 5.52 -23.74 13.03
N SER A 128 6.82 -23.49 13.26
CA SER A 128 7.49 -23.88 14.50
C SER A 128 6.94 -23.15 15.73
N ARG A 129 6.35 -21.97 15.55
CA ARG A 129 5.92 -21.07 16.62
C ARG A 129 7.04 -20.69 17.62
N ILE A 130 8.29 -20.86 17.20
CA ILE A 130 9.48 -20.42 17.95
C ILE A 130 9.76 -18.97 17.54
N PHE A 131 10.14 -18.14 18.48
CA PHE A 131 10.60 -16.79 18.18
C PHE A 131 11.92 -16.86 17.39
N TYR A 132 11.86 -16.49 16.13
CA TYR A 132 12.99 -16.57 15.21
C TYR A 132 12.94 -15.43 14.19
N PRO A 133 13.42 -14.22 14.55
CA PRO A 133 13.38 -13.07 13.66
C PRO A 133 14.09 -13.36 12.35
N THR A 134 13.40 -13.11 11.25
CA THR A 134 13.88 -13.44 9.90
C THR A 134 13.86 -12.21 9.02
N PHE A 135 14.97 -11.91 8.37
CA PHE A 135 15.10 -10.83 7.38
C PHE A 135 15.02 -11.41 5.97
N VAL A 136 14.07 -10.95 5.15
CA VAL A 136 13.84 -11.41 3.78
C VAL A 136 14.16 -10.28 2.83
N THR A 137 15.24 -10.40 2.08
CA THR A 137 15.68 -9.40 1.11
C THR A 137 15.49 -9.88 -0.33
N GLY A 138 15.69 -9.02 -1.29
CA GLY A 138 15.65 -9.30 -2.73
C GLY A 138 14.96 -8.21 -3.52
N LEU A 139 15.09 -8.23 -4.83
CA LEU A 139 14.58 -7.20 -5.72
C LEU A 139 13.05 -7.00 -5.61
N SER A 140 12.57 -5.79 -5.97
CA SER A 140 11.16 -5.45 -5.90
C SER A 140 10.30 -6.33 -6.81
N GLY A 141 9.08 -6.66 -6.36
CA GLY A 141 8.09 -7.39 -7.17
C GLY A 141 8.38 -8.88 -7.38
N ASN A 142 9.25 -9.50 -6.56
CA ASN A 142 9.53 -10.94 -6.55
C ASN A 142 8.66 -11.75 -5.57
N GLY A 143 7.68 -11.11 -4.90
CA GLY A 143 6.69 -11.78 -4.06
C GLY A 143 7.08 -12.02 -2.59
N LYS A 144 8.10 -11.33 -2.03
CA LYS A 144 8.53 -11.48 -0.63
C LYS A 144 7.39 -11.36 0.39
N THR A 145 6.73 -10.22 0.39
CA THR A 145 5.63 -9.89 1.31
C THR A 145 4.45 -10.83 1.12
N PHE A 146 4.05 -11.04 -0.14
CA PHE A 146 2.94 -11.92 -0.50
C PHE A 146 3.19 -13.38 -0.06
N MET A 147 4.43 -13.87 -0.17
CA MET A 147 4.81 -15.20 0.30
C MET A 147 4.58 -15.36 1.81
N VAL A 148 4.94 -14.37 2.62
CA VAL A 148 4.74 -14.42 4.08
C VAL A 148 3.24 -14.44 4.41
N GLU A 149 2.45 -13.58 3.78
CA GLU A 149 1.00 -13.53 3.96
C GLU A 149 0.35 -14.87 3.58
N GLN A 150 0.72 -15.47 2.44
CA GLN A 150 0.17 -16.76 2.00
C GLN A 150 0.61 -17.94 2.86
N ILE A 151 1.78 -17.89 3.47
CA ILE A 151 2.20 -18.86 4.48
C ILE A 151 1.33 -18.73 5.73
N CYS A 152 1.10 -17.51 6.20
CA CYS A 152 0.26 -17.26 7.36
C CYS A 152 -1.20 -17.68 7.11
N ALA A 153 -1.75 -17.38 5.92
CA ALA A 153 -3.07 -17.83 5.49
C ALA A 153 -3.20 -19.35 5.53
N LYS A 154 -2.26 -20.06 4.91
CA LYS A 154 -2.24 -21.54 4.86
C LYS A 154 -2.12 -22.19 6.25
N LEU A 155 -1.39 -21.55 7.15
CA LEU A 155 -1.15 -22.06 8.51
C LEU A 155 -2.19 -21.53 9.52
N GLU A 156 -3.19 -20.79 9.07
CA GLU A 156 -4.20 -20.13 9.91
C GLU A 156 -3.54 -19.33 11.06
N ARG A 157 -2.50 -18.55 10.71
CA ARG A 157 -1.75 -17.70 11.61
C ARG A 157 -2.10 -16.24 11.37
N GLU A 158 -2.40 -15.53 12.45
CA GLU A 158 -2.51 -14.08 12.36
C GLU A 158 -1.21 -13.46 11.89
N CYS A 159 -1.31 -12.53 10.95
CA CYS A 159 -0.20 -11.78 10.38
C CYS A 159 -0.54 -10.29 10.44
N ILE A 160 0.15 -9.57 11.30
CA ILE A 160 0.00 -8.12 11.39
C ILE A 160 1.11 -7.48 10.59
N ARG A 161 0.73 -6.89 9.44
CA ARG A 161 1.64 -6.22 8.52
C ARG A 161 1.73 -4.73 8.84
N VAL A 162 2.94 -4.21 8.87
CA VAL A 162 3.25 -2.80 9.05
C VAL A 162 4.14 -2.35 7.90
N ASN A 163 3.64 -1.45 7.05
CA ASN A 163 4.46 -0.82 6.03
C ASN A 163 5.33 0.25 6.70
N ILE A 164 6.63 0.08 6.58
CA ILE A 164 7.60 1.00 7.16
C ILE A 164 7.89 2.12 6.17
N THR A 165 7.98 3.32 6.68
CA THR A 165 8.35 4.53 5.93
C THR A 165 9.41 5.31 6.69
N ILE A 166 9.99 6.32 6.08
CA ILE A 166 10.95 7.21 6.74
C ILE A 166 10.34 7.95 7.94
N GLU A 167 9.04 8.19 7.94
CA GLU A 167 8.31 8.89 9.00
C GLU A 167 7.89 7.97 10.15
N THR A 168 7.86 6.65 9.91
CA THR A 168 7.42 5.66 10.92
C THR A 168 8.20 5.80 12.22
N ASP A 169 7.50 5.93 13.34
CA ASP A 169 8.09 6.17 14.64
C ASP A 169 7.56 5.26 15.77
N GLU A 170 7.99 5.53 17.02
CA GLU A 170 7.61 4.74 18.21
C GLU A 170 6.08 4.78 18.42
N ASP A 171 5.42 5.92 18.14
CA ASP A 171 3.98 6.07 18.32
C ASP A 171 3.17 5.26 17.32
N ASP A 172 3.66 5.15 16.08
CA ASP A 172 3.04 4.34 15.06
C ASP A 172 3.21 2.84 15.31
N LEU A 173 4.35 2.45 15.89
CA LEU A 173 4.71 1.05 16.09
C LEU A 173 4.23 0.48 17.43
N LEU A 174 4.52 1.18 18.53
CA LEU A 174 4.21 0.73 19.88
C LEU A 174 2.91 1.31 20.43
N GLY A 175 2.51 2.46 19.93
CA GLY A 175 1.27 3.14 20.31
C GLY A 175 1.46 4.52 20.89
N GLY A 176 0.39 5.29 20.78
CA GLY A 176 0.40 6.69 21.15
C GLY A 176 -0.96 7.18 21.66
N PHE A 177 -0.97 8.36 22.23
CA PHE A 177 -2.21 9.01 22.64
C PHE A 177 -2.98 9.53 21.43
N ARG A 178 -4.29 9.25 21.40
CA ARG A 178 -5.25 9.75 20.41
C ARG A 178 -6.39 10.49 21.13
N LEU A 179 -6.91 11.52 20.50
CA LEU A 179 -8.09 12.21 20.99
C LEU A 179 -9.34 11.49 20.45
N VAL A 180 -10.09 10.84 21.34
CA VAL A 180 -11.32 10.11 21.01
C VAL A 180 -12.46 10.70 21.84
N ASN A 181 -13.49 11.22 21.19
CA ASN A 181 -14.67 11.81 21.84
C ASN A 181 -14.34 12.91 22.90
N GLY A 182 -13.25 13.64 22.70
CA GLY A 182 -12.80 14.70 23.63
C GLY A 182 -11.90 14.21 24.78
N GLU A 183 -11.66 12.89 24.88
CA GLU A 183 -10.75 12.30 25.86
C GLU A 183 -9.44 11.83 25.21
N THR A 184 -8.34 11.96 25.94
CA THR A 184 -7.05 11.47 25.49
C THR A 184 -6.89 10.01 25.91
N VAL A 185 -6.94 9.09 24.91
CA VAL A 185 -6.84 7.65 25.13
C VAL A 185 -5.56 7.12 24.49
N PHE A 186 -4.87 6.22 25.19
CA PHE A 186 -3.74 5.51 24.61
C PHE A 186 -4.22 4.37 23.71
N HIS A 187 -3.80 4.37 22.45
CA HIS A 187 -4.04 3.28 21.51
C HIS A 187 -2.74 2.50 21.34
N LYS A 188 -2.82 1.18 21.58
CA LYS A 188 -1.71 0.25 21.32
C LYS A 188 -1.40 0.22 19.83
N GLY A 189 -0.13 0.14 19.48
CA GLY A 189 0.29 0.04 18.08
C GLY A 189 0.35 -1.42 17.59
N PRO A 190 0.51 -1.61 16.28
CA PRO A 190 0.45 -2.95 15.65
C PRO A 190 1.53 -3.91 16.17
N VAL A 191 2.66 -3.43 16.61
CA VAL A 191 3.72 -4.26 17.22
C VAL A 191 3.26 -4.84 18.55
N VAL A 192 2.61 -4.02 19.37
CA VAL A 192 2.07 -4.44 20.68
C VAL A 192 0.95 -5.45 20.46
N ASP A 193 0.04 -5.18 19.52
CA ASP A 193 -1.05 -6.09 19.17
C ASP A 193 -0.50 -7.46 18.71
N ALA A 194 0.53 -7.47 17.86
CA ALA A 194 1.17 -8.69 17.40
C ALA A 194 1.81 -9.48 18.55
N MET A 195 2.49 -8.78 19.47
CA MET A 195 3.10 -9.39 20.64
C MET A 195 2.06 -10.04 21.56
N GLU A 196 0.97 -9.35 21.88
CA GLU A 196 -0.07 -9.83 22.79
C GLU A 196 -0.85 -11.01 22.21
N ARG A 197 -1.09 -11.01 20.89
CA ARG A 197 -1.78 -12.10 20.17
C ARG A 197 -0.90 -13.30 19.89
N GLY A 198 0.42 -13.18 19.98
CA GLY A 198 1.36 -14.20 19.52
C GLY A 198 1.34 -14.36 17.99
N ALA A 199 1.01 -13.29 17.27
CA ALA A 199 0.92 -13.24 15.84
C ALA A 199 2.29 -13.20 15.15
N VAL A 200 2.30 -13.32 13.83
CA VAL A 200 3.46 -12.99 12.99
C VAL A 200 3.43 -11.48 12.74
N LEU A 201 4.46 -10.76 13.17
CA LEU A 201 4.66 -9.36 12.82
C LEU A 201 5.45 -9.28 11.52
N LEU A 202 4.87 -8.69 10.50
CA LEU A 202 5.50 -8.48 9.20
C LEU A 202 5.85 -6.99 9.04
N LEU A 203 7.14 -6.67 9.16
CA LEU A 203 7.68 -5.33 8.91
C LEU A 203 8.04 -5.23 7.43
N ASP A 204 7.21 -4.58 6.63
CA ASP A 204 7.39 -4.48 5.19
C ASP A 204 8.17 -3.23 4.81
N GLU A 205 9.11 -3.38 3.87
CA GLU A 205 10.00 -2.31 3.38
C GLU A 205 10.84 -1.67 4.51
N ILE A 206 11.39 -2.50 5.41
CA ILE A 206 12.12 -2.02 6.59
C ILE A 206 13.38 -1.19 6.25
N ASP A 207 13.90 -1.33 5.05
CA ASP A 207 15.03 -0.55 4.54
C ASP A 207 14.68 0.93 4.23
N LEU A 208 13.41 1.31 4.32
CA LEU A 208 12.99 2.71 4.32
C LEU A 208 13.03 3.36 5.71
N ALA A 209 13.23 2.56 6.75
CA ALA A 209 13.16 3.03 8.14
C ALA A 209 14.24 4.06 8.47
N SER A 210 13.85 5.11 9.19
CA SER A 210 14.80 5.99 9.88
C SER A 210 15.31 5.34 11.17
N ASN A 211 16.26 5.99 11.85
CA ASN A 211 16.78 5.52 13.15
C ASN A 211 15.70 5.38 14.25
N LYS A 212 14.50 5.89 14.04
CA LYS A 212 13.36 5.73 14.97
C LYS A 212 12.96 4.26 15.15
N ILE A 213 13.24 3.40 14.15
CA ILE A 213 12.97 1.95 14.20
C ILE A 213 13.71 1.23 15.33
N LEU A 214 14.77 1.84 15.90
CA LEU A 214 15.55 1.26 16.98
C LEU A 214 14.73 1.03 18.27
N CYS A 215 13.54 1.62 18.39
CA CYS A 215 12.59 1.32 19.46
C CYS A 215 12.19 -0.17 19.47
N LEU A 216 12.33 -0.90 18.35
CA LEU A 216 12.04 -2.32 18.22
C LEU A 216 13.18 -3.25 18.66
N GLN A 217 14.34 -2.74 19.05
CA GLN A 217 15.47 -3.60 19.48
C GLN A 217 15.08 -4.63 20.56
N PRO A 218 14.38 -4.26 21.66
CA PRO A 218 13.96 -5.25 22.67
C PRO A 218 12.99 -6.30 22.11
N VAL A 219 12.14 -5.90 21.17
CA VAL A 219 11.15 -6.78 20.52
C VAL A 219 11.86 -7.81 19.62
N LEU A 220 12.90 -7.39 18.87
CA LEU A 220 13.72 -8.27 18.05
C LEU A 220 14.57 -9.26 18.89
N GLU A 221 14.79 -8.98 20.17
CA GLU A 221 15.43 -9.91 21.09
C GLU A 221 14.42 -10.90 21.73
N GLY A 222 13.14 -10.83 21.38
CA GLY A 222 12.09 -11.64 21.99
C GLY A 222 11.76 -11.25 23.43
N LYS A 223 12.21 -10.08 23.84
CA LYS A 223 11.95 -9.52 25.17
C LYS A 223 10.69 -8.67 25.17
N GLY A 224 10.17 -8.42 26.36
CA GLY A 224 9.07 -7.46 26.51
C GLY A 224 9.50 -6.03 26.21
N VAL A 225 8.55 -5.20 25.87
CA VAL A 225 8.71 -3.77 25.66
C VAL A 225 7.99 -2.98 26.76
N TYR A 226 8.63 -1.92 27.23
CA TYR A 226 8.05 -1.04 28.22
C TYR A 226 7.41 0.17 27.52
N LEU A 227 6.09 0.27 27.62
CA LEU A 227 5.32 1.39 27.08
C LEU A 227 5.42 2.57 28.06
N LYS A 228 6.39 3.43 27.85
CA LYS A 228 6.73 4.57 28.75
C LYS A 228 5.55 5.50 29.00
N LYS A 229 4.66 5.68 28.02
CA LYS A 229 3.53 6.62 28.08
C LYS A 229 2.43 6.19 29.03
N ILE A 230 2.28 4.90 29.26
CA ILE A 230 1.25 4.31 30.14
C ILE A 230 1.82 3.46 31.27
N ASN A 231 3.14 3.41 31.39
CA ASN A 231 3.87 2.72 32.45
C ASN A 231 3.52 1.20 32.50
N GLU A 232 3.43 0.56 31.33
CA GLU A 232 3.02 -0.84 31.18
C GLU A 232 4.13 -1.69 30.53
N TRP A 233 4.34 -2.92 31.03
CA TRP A 233 5.20 -3.90 30.38
C TRP A 233 4.36 -4.85 29.51
N VAL A 234 4.68 -4.94 28.23
CA VAL A 234 4.09 -5.90 27.30
C VAL A 234 5.12 -7.00 27.02
N LYS A 235 4.72 -8.25 27.21
CA LYS A 235 5.54 -9.44 26.93
C LYS A 235 4.98 -10.17 25.71
N PRO A 236 5.85 -10.71 24.85
CA PRO A 236 5.37 -11.47 23.71
C PRO A 236 4.68 -12.76 24.16
N ALA A 237 3.48 -13.00 23.63
CA ALA A 237 2.76 -14.25 23.81
C ALA A 237 3.42 -15.38 22.99
N LYS A 238 3.09 -16.63 23.34
CA LYS A 238 3.64 -17.81 22.67
C LYS A 238 3.25 -17.83 21.19
N GLY A 239 4.23 -17.98 20.34
CA GLY A 239 4.04 -18.02 18.89
C GLY A 239 4.38 -16.71 18.20
N PHE A 240 4.57 -15.62 18.91
CA PHE A 240 5.04 -14.37 18.34
C PHE A 240 6.39 -14.57 17.62
N THR A 241 6.51 -14.02 16.43
CA THR A 241 7.76 -13.93 15.68
C THR A 241 7.72 -12.74 14.73
N ILE A 242 8.90 -12.34 14.24
CA ILE A 242 9.05 -11.18 13.37
C ILE A 242 9.63 -11.62 12.02
N LEU A 243 9.00 -11.20 10.95
CA LEU A 243 9.57 -11.24 9.61
C LEU A 243 9.69 -9.81 9.10
N ALA A 244 10.82 -9.47 8.51
CA ALA A 244 11.02 -8.17 7.87
C ALA A 244 11.32 -8.38 6.39
N THR A 245 10.76 -7.53 5.52
CA THR A 245 11.09 -7.52 4.09
C THR A 245 11.84 -6.26 3.73
N ALA A 246 12.76 -6.37 2.76
CA ALA A 246 13.55 -5.27 2.25
C ALA A 246 13.88 -5.47 0.77
N ASN A 247 14.14 -4.39 0.05
CA ASN A 247 14.66 -4.45 -1.32
C ASN A 247 16.18 -4.49 -1.34
N THR A 248 16.81 -4.06 -0.25
CA THR A 248 18.27 -4.07 -0.04
C THR A 248 18.65 -4.99 1.11
N LYS A 249 19.96 -5.27 1.28
CA LYS A 249 20.47 -6.02 2.42
C LYS A 249 20.67 -5.16 3.67
N GLY A 250 19.98 -4.01 3.76
CA GLY A 250 20.14 -3.05 4.85
C GLY A 250 21.34 -2.10 4.67
N LYS A 251 22.05 -2.19 3.55
CA LYS A 251 23.22 -1.35 3.23
C LYS A 251 22.89 -0.11 2.39
N GLY A 252 21.60 0.14 2.17
CA GLY A 252 21.13 1.18 1.25
C GLY A 252 21.28 0.75 -0.21
N SER A 253 21.01 1.66 -1.15
CA SER A 253 21.17 1.44 -2.58
C SER A 253 22.55 1.86 -3.04
N GLU A 254 23.42 0.91 -3.35
CA GLU A 254 24.77 1.21 -3.89
C GLU A 254 24.69 1.78 -5.32
N THR A 255 23.67 1.37 -6.09
CA THR A 255 23.48 1.77 -7.49
C THR A 255 22.51 2.95 -7.67
N GLY A 256 21.87 3.43 -6.59
CA GLY A 256 20.84 4.47 -6.68
C GLY A 256 19.48 3.97 -7.18
N SER A 257 19.33 2.69 -7.53
CA SER A 257 18.09 2.10 -8.07
C SER A 257 16.94 2.07 -7.06
N PHE A 258 17.25 2.09 -5.76
CA PHE A 258 16.27 2.12 -4.68
C PHE A 258 16.34 3.44 -3.91
N VAL A 259 15.81 4.49 -4.53
CA VAL A 259 15.74 5.83 -3.93
C VAL A 259 14.92 5.79 -2.64
N GLY A 260 15.45 6.39 -1.57
CA GLY A 260 14.79 6.46 -0.26
C GLY A 260 15.20 5.34 0.72
N THR A 261 15.88 4.28 0.26
CA THR A 261 16.40 3.28 1.19
C THR A 261 17.53 3.84 2.05
N GLN A 262 17.52 3.47 3.32
CA GLN A 262 18.48 3.92 4.33
C GLN A 262 19.49 2.81 4.64
N ILE A 263 20.66 3.21 5.14
CA ILE A 263 21.60 2.26 5.74
C ILE A 263 21.08 1.95 7.13
N LEU A 264 20.64 0.71 7.34
CA LEU A 264 20.17 0.26 8.64
C LEU A 264 21.35 0.09 9.60
N ASN A 265 21.08 0.33 10.88
CA ASN A 265 22.07 0.12 11.93
C ASN A 265 22.48 -1.35 12.00
N GLU A 266 23.80 -1.65 11.95
CA GLU A 266 24.32 -3.02 11.97
C GLU A 266 23.87 -3.80 13.22
N ALA A 267 23.90 -3.16 14.40
CA ALA A 267 23.42 -3.79 15.63
C ALA A 267 21.93 -4.12 15.60
N PHE A 268 21.14 -3.42 14.80
CA PHE A 268 19.73 -3.76 14.56
C PHE A 268 19.61 -4.97 13.63
N LEU A 269 20.39 -5.02 12.56
CA LEU A 269 20.41 -6.14 11.60
C LEU A 269 20.88 -7.45 12.25
N GLU A 270 21.89 -7.39 13.13
CA GLU A 270 22.42 -8.56 13.89
C GLU A 270 21.37 -9.23 14.80
N ARG A 271 20.26 -8.56 15.07
CA ARG A 271 19.16 -9.15 15.85
C ARG A 271 18.24 -10.06 15.03
N PHE A 272 18.35 -10.02 13.72
CA PHE A 272 17.71 -11.03 12.87
C PHE A 272 18.54 -12.32 12.88
N ALA A 273 17.90 -13.42 13.23
CA ALA A 273 18.57 -14.71 13.35
C ALA A 273 19.09 -15.24 12.01
N ILE A 274 18.38 -14.95 10.92
CA ILE A 274 18.78 -15.29 9.56
C ILE A 274 18.38 -14.19 8.58
N THR A 275 19.16 -14.12 7.49
CA THR A 275 18.82 -13.34 6.29
C THR A 275 18.59 -14.28 5.14
N ILE A 276 17.48 -14.12 4.44
CA ILE A 276 17.07 -14.93 3.29
C ILE A 276 16.98 -14.01 2.07
N GLU A 277 17.71 -14.35 1.01
CA GLU A 277 17.63 -13.64 -0.27
C GLU A 277 16.63 -14.33 -1.19
N GLN A 278 15.49 -13.69 -1.42
CA GLN A 278 14.43 -14.19 -2.29
C GLN A 278 14.71 -13.74 -3.72
N GLU A 279 14.92 -14.71 -4.59
CA GLU A 279 15.09 -14.50 -6.04
C GLU A 279 13.73 -14.47 -6.76
N TYR A 280 13.76 -14.11 -8.04
CA TYR A 280 12.60 -14.27 -8.91
C TYR A 280 12.28 -15.76 -9.15
N PRO A 281 11.01 -16.09 -9.44
CA PRO A 281 10.65 -17.46 -9.81
C PRO A 281 11.36 -17.92 -11.09
N THR A 282 11.57 -19.22 -11.23
CA THR A 282 12.01 -19.77 -12.51
C THR A 282 10.95 -19.56 -13.60
N PRO A 283 11.31 -19.49 -14.90
CA PRO A 283 10.34 -19.29 -15.99
C PRO A 283 9.16 -20.27 -15.96
N ALA A 284 9.43 -21.54 -15.67
CA ALA A 284 8.38 -22.56 -15.56
C ALA A 284 7.40 -22.31 -14.39
N THR A 285 7.89 -21.76 -13.29
CA THR A 285 7.05 -21.40 -12.14
C THR A 285 6.28 -20.12 -12.43
N GLU A 286 6.93 -19.14 -13.02
CA GLU A 286 6.34 -17.85 -13.39
C GLU A 286 5.24 -18.03 -14.44
N LYS A 287 5.45 -18.87 -15.47
CA LYS A 287 4.41 -19.27 -16.42
C LYS A 287 3.14 -19.76 -15.70
N LYS A 288 3.31 -20.63 -14.68
CA LYS A 288 2.16 -21.11 -13.89
C LYS A 288 1.43 -19.99 -13.12
N MET A 289 2.17 -19.00 -12.61
CA MET A 289 1.57 -17.84 -11.97
C MET A 289 0.76 -17.02 -12.97
N LEU A 290 1.34 -16.74 -14.14
CA LEU A 290 0.69 -15.95 -15.19
C LEU A 290 -0.59 -16.62 -15.69
N LEU A 291 -0.56 -17.93 -15.93
CA LEU A 291 -1.75 -18.69 -16.36
C LEU A 291 -2.89 -18.62 -15.34
N LYS A 292 -2.57 -18.65 -14.04
CA LYS A 292 -3.59 -18.48 -13.00
C LYS A 292 -4.22 -17.08 -13.03
N HIS A 293 -3.42 -16.02 -13.21
CA HIS A 293 -3.93 -14.67 -13.36
C HIS A 293 -4.72 -14.46 -14.65
N MET A 294 -4.31 -15.10 -15.75
CA MET A 294 -5.06 -15.09 -17.01
C MET A 294 -6.42 -15.78 -16.86
N ALA A 295 -6.50 -16.83 -16.05
CA ALA A 295 -7.76 -17.52 -15.77
C ALA A 295 -8.77 -16.65 -15.02
N GLU A 296 -8.33 -15.66 -14.24
CA GLU A 296 -9.22 -14.69 -13.58
C GLU A 296 -9.94 -13.75 -14.59
N THR A 297 -9.35 -13.57 -15.77
CA THR A 297 -9.85 -12.67 -16.83
C THR A 297 -10.34 -13.41 -18.06
N ASP A 298 -10.50 -14.75 -18.00
CA ASP A 298 -10.88 -15.61 -19.11
C ASP A 298 -10.02 -15.42 -20.38
N SER A 299 -8.76 -15.00 -20.22
CA SER A 299 -7.82 -14.67 -21.29
C SER A 299 -6.62 -15.62 -21.34
N VAL A 300 -6.85 -16.93 -21.07
CA VAL A 300 -5.77 -17.92 -20.95
C VAL A 300 -5.07 -18.13 -22.29
N ASP A 301 -3.78 -17.79 -22.33
CA ASP A 301 -2.88 -17.99 -23.47
C ASP A 301 -1.55 -18.59 -22.97
N ASP A 302 -1.41 -19.90 -23.16
CA ASP A 302 -0.24 -20.66 -22.70
C ASP A 302 1.06 -20.20 -23.39
N GLY A 303 0.96 -19.91 -24.70
CA GLY A 303 2.08 -19.41 -25.50
C GLY A 303 2.56 -18.04 -25.04
N PHE A 304 1.63 -17.12 -24.81
CA PHE A 304 1.96 -15.78 -24.29
C PHE A 304 2.60 -15.83 -22.90
N ALA A 305 2.05 -16.62 -21.98
CA ALA A 305 2.60 -16.80 -20.65
C ALA A 305 4.04 -17.35 -20.69
N GLU A 306 4.33 -18.30 -21.59
CA GLU A 306 5.66 -18.86 -21.78
C GLU A 306 6.65 -17.83 -22.34
N LYS A 307 6.25 -17.11 -23.39
CA LYS A 307 7.09 -16.08 -24.00
C LYS A 307 7.41 -14.95 -23.03
N LEU A 308 6.42 -14.46 -22.26
CA LEU A 308 6.64 -13.47 -21.22
C LEU A 308 7.62 -13.92 -20.14
N SER A 309 7.48 -15.17 -19.67
CA SER A 309 8.37 -15.70 -18.64
C SER A 309 9.81 -15.83 -19.14
N ASN A 310 10.00 -16.27 -20.38
CA ASN A 310 11.33 -16.38 -20.99
C ASN A 310 11.94 -14.99 -21.26
N TRP A 311 11.15 -14.06 -21.77
CA TRP A 311 11.56 -12.68 -22.00
C TRP A 311 12.07 -12.00 -20.71
N ALA A 312 11.32 -12.12 -19.63
CA ALA A 312 11.71 -11.57 -18.34
C ALA A 312 12.97 -12.23 -17.77
N ASP A 313 13.15 -13.53 -17.98
CA ASP A 313 14.34 -14.27 -17.54
C ASP A 313 15.60 -13.78 -18.26
N VAL A 314 15.51 -13.53 -19.57
CA VAL A 314 16.63 -12.97 -20.36
C VAL A 314 16.98 -11.57 -19.85
N ILE A 315 16.00 -10.68 -19.66
CA ILE A 315 16.25 -9.33 -19.14
C ILE A 315 16.89 -9.39 -17.76
N ARG A 316 16.40 -10.26 -16.85
CA ARG A 316 16.97 -10.39 -15.51
C ARG A 316 18.41 -10.89 -15.52
N LYS A 317 18.75 -11.83 -16.41
CA LYS A 317 20.13 -12.29 -16.60
C LYS A 317 21.02 -11.14 -17.09
N THR A 318 20.54 -10.38 -18.08
CA THR A 318 21.27 -9.21 -18.59
C THR A 318 21.49 -8.16 -17.50
N TYR A 319 20.46 -7.93 -16.64
CA TYR A 319 20.58 -7.03 -15.50
C TYR A 319 21.62 -7.50 -14.48
N TYR A 320 21.64 -8.80 -14.13
CA TYR A 320 22.64 -9.35 -13.20
C TYR A 320 24.06 -9.37 -13.76
N ASP A 321 24.19 -9.35 -15.10
CA ASP A 321 25.47 -9.26 -15.81
C ASP A 321 25.87 -7.78 -16.11
N ASP A 322 25.22 -6.81 -15.45
CA ASP A 322 25.41 -5.36 -15.63
C ASP A 322 25.20 -4.87 -17.07
N GLY A 323 24.42 -5.57 -17.86
CA GLY A 323 24.14 -5.24 -19.25
C GLY A 323 22.93 -4.33 -19.46
N CYS A 324 22.13 -4.07 -18.42
CA CYS A 324 21.03 -3.09 -18.40
C CYS A 324 20.73 -2.65 -16.98
N ASP A 325 20.18 -1.44 -16.83
CA ASP A 325 19.89 -0.82 -15.53
C ASP A 325 18.46 -1.09 -15.03
N GLU A 326 17.58 -1.58 -15.90
CA GLU A 326 16.18 -1.82 -15.60
C GLU A 326 15.82 -3.30 -15.65
N ILE A 327 14.78 -3.68 -14.89
CA ILE A 327 14.36 -5.08 -14.74
C ILE A 327 12.85 -5.25 -14.90
N ILE A 328 12.45 -6.39 -15.46
CA ILE A 328 11.06 -6.82 -15.50
C ILE A 328 10.75 -7.75 -14.33
N SER A 329 10.02 -7.24 -13.34
CA SER A 329 9.60 -7.99 -12.16
C SER A 329 8.41 -8.93 -12.45
N THR A 330 8.22 -9.97 -11.63
CA THR A 330 7.02 -10.83 -11.69
C THR A 330 5.73 -10.02 -11.54
N ARG A 331 5.72 -8.99 -10.68
CA ARG A 331 4.59 -8.05 -10.56
C ARG A 331 4.28 -7.36 -11.90
N ARG A 332 5.31 -6.96 -12.65
CA ARG A 332 5.14 -6.35 -13.97
C ARG A 332 4.52 -7.33 -14.96
N LEU A 333 4.96 -8.59 -14.96
CA LEU A 333 4.35 -9.62 -15.81
C LEU A 333 2.89 -9.88 -15.48
N VAL A 334 2.53 -9.88 -14.20
CA VAL A 334 1.11 -9.98 -13.77
C VAL A 334 0.30 -8.79 -14.29
N HIS A 335 0.87 -7.58 -14.28
CA HIS A 335 0.19 -6.41 -14.88
C HIS A 335 0.02 -6.57 -16.39
N ILE A 336 1.02 -7.10 -17.10
CA ILE A 336 0.93 -7.33 -18.55
C ILE A 336 -0.19 -8.32 -18.87
N VAL A 337 -0.28 -9.46 -18.18
CA VAL A 337 -1.35 -10.43 -18.45
C VAL A 337 -2.74 -9.91 -18.09
N LYS A 338 -2.86 -9.07 -17.06
CA LYS A 338 -4.12 -8.37 -16.75
C LYS A 338 -4.48 -7.35 -17.82
N ALA A 339 -3.49 -6.60 -18.34
CA ALA A 339 -3.69 -5.69 -19.47
C ALA A 339 -4.10 -6.44 -20.75
N PHE A 340 -3.49 -7.60 -21.01
CA PHE A 340 -3.89 -8.46 -22.11
C PHE A 340 -5.35 -8.91 -22.00
N GLY A 341 -5.83 -9.26 -20.81
CA GLY A 341 -7.25 -9.57 -20.59
C GLY A 341 -8.20 -8.39 -20.86
N ILE A 342 -7.70 -7.15 -20.77
CA ILE A 342 -8.49 -5.93 -21.06
C ILE A 342 -8.44 -5.58 -22.55
N PHE A 343 -7.25 -5.55 -23.15
CA PHE A 343 -7.03 -5.01 -24.50
C PHE A 343 -7.06 -6.08 -25.58
N ASN A 344 -6.93 -7.37 -25.22
CA ASN A 344 -6.87 -8.53 -26.12
C ASN A 344 -5.80 -8.41 -27.22
N ASP A 345 -4.73 -7.68 -26.91
CA ASP A 345 -3.57 -7.48 -27.79
C ASP A 345 -2.28 -7.57 -26.97
N ARG A 346 -1.35 -8.47 -27.36
CA ARG A 346 -0.12 -8.76 -26.63
C ARG A 346 0.83 -7.57 -26.63
N MET A 347 1.01 -6.94 -27.80
CA MET A 347 1.98 -5.86 -27.96
C MET A 347 1.54 -4.61 -27.22
N THR A 348 0.27 -4.23 -27.35
CA THR A 348 -0.32 -3.13 -26.59
C THR A 348 -0.20 -3.36 -25.07
N ALA A 349 -0.49 -4.58 -24.59
CA ALA A 349 -0.39 -4.92 -23.18
C ALA A 349 1.04 -4.76 -22.64
N ILE A 350 2.05 -5.22 -23.39
CA ILE A 350 3.46 -5.08 -23.03
C ILE A 350 3.85 -3.61 -23.06
N GLU A 351 3.61 -2.91 -24.18
CA GLU A 351 4.01 -1.53 -24.38
C GLU A 351 3.48 -0.60 -23.28
N LEU A 352 2.19 -0.68 -22.97
CA LEU A 352 1.58 0.13 -21.92
C LEU A 352 2.20 -0.15 -20.54
N CYS A 353 2.51 -1.41 -20.25
CA CYS A 353 3.09 -1.79 -18.96
C CYS A 353 4.55 -1.40 -18.80
N ILE A 354 5.30 -1.19 -19.89
CA ILE A 354 6.71 -0.78 -19.84
C ILE A 354 6.94 0.69 -20.18
N SER A 355 5.88 1.44 -20.51
CA SER A 355 5.95 2.87 -20.89
C SER A 355 6.51 3.81 -19.82
N ARG A 356 6.72 3.33 -18.59
CA ARG A 356 7.41 4.09 -17.53
C ARG A 356 8.93 4.13 -17.69
N PHE A 357 9.50 3.21 -18.48
CA PHE A 357 10.93 3.19 -18.75
C PHE A 357 11.26 4.29 -19.75
N ASP A 358 12.55 4.67 -19.83
CA ASP A 358 13.03 5.57 -20.88
C ASP A 358 12.85 4.91 -22.26
N GLU A 359 12.86 5.75 -23.31
CA GLU A 359 12.56 5.29 -24.67
C GLU A 359 13.59 4.28 -25.20
N GLU A 360 14.85 4.35 -24.80
CA GLU A 360 15.90 3.41 -25.22
C GLU A 360 15.66 2.03 -24.60
N THR A 361 15.43 1.99 -23.30
CA THR A 361 15.09 0.75 -22.56
C THR A 361 13.79 0.15 -23.09
N LYS A 362 12.75 0.97 -23.29
CA LYS A 362 11.45 0.52 -23.83
C LYS A 362 11.63 -0.13 -25.18
N THR A 363 12.32 0.53 -26.12
CA THR A 363 12.58 0.01 -27.47
C THR A 363 13.36 -1.30 -27.40
N THR A 364 14.43 -1.35 -26.59
CA THR A 364 15.24 -2.55 -26.43
C THR A 364 14.43 -3.74 -25.90
N PHE A 365 13.55 -3.50 -24.92
CA PHE A 365 12.70 -4.54 -24.34
C PHE A 365 11.64 -5.03 -25.34
N MET A 366 11.05 -4.13 -26.14
CA MET A 366 10.11 -4.48 -27.21
C MET A 366 10.78 -5.31 -28.30
N ASP A 367 11.96 -4.89 -28.79
CA ASP A 367 12.74 -5.62 -29.77
C ASP A 367 13.16 -7.01 -29.27
N LEU A 368 13.51 -7.11 -28.01
CA LEU A 368 13.81 -8.40 -27.39
C LEU A 368 12.57 -9.31 -27.35
N TYR A 369 11.39 -8.74 -27.01
CA TYR A 369 10.15 -9.52 -26.99
C TYR A 369 9.81 -10.06 -28.37
N THR A 370 9.90 -9.27 -29.44
CA THR A 370 9.64 -9.71 -30.83
C THR A 370 10.57 -10.84 -31.26
N LYS A 371 11.81 -10.87 -30.76
CA LYS A 371 12.75 -11.98 -31.01
C LYS A 371 12.41 -13.26 -30.22
N VAL A 372 11.77 -13.12 -29.07
CA VAL A 372 11.31 -14.25 -28.25
C VAL A 372 9.96 -14.78 -28.75
N ASP A 373 9.13 -13.93 -29.31
CA ASP A 373 7.80 -14.25 -29.85
C ASP A 373 7.72 -14.01 -31.37
N GLU A 374 8.20 -14.95 -32.14
CA GLU A 374 8.20 -14.88 -33.61
C GLU A 374 6.79 -14.80 -34.21
N THR A 375 5.75 -15.17 -33.46
CA THR A 375 4.36 -15.12 -33.95
C THR A 375 3.86 -13.69 -34.15
N VAL A 376 4.41 -12.72 -33.41
CA VAL A 376 4.05 -11.29 -33.53
C VAL A 376 4.52 -10.69 -34.85
N LEU A 377 5.63 -11.18 -35.42
CA LEU A 377 6.15 -10.72 -36.71
C LEU A 377 5.25 -11.15 -37.87
N VAL A 378 4.61 -12.31 -37.78
CA VAL A 378 3.70 -12.85 -38.83
C VAL A 378 2.39 -12.06 -38.85
N GLU A 379 1.84 -11.71 -37.67
CA GLU A 379 0.60 -10.91 -37.58
C GLU A 379 0.80 -9.47 -38.09
N GLY A 380 2.00 -8.91 -37.95
CA GLY A 380 2.35 -7.58 -38.46
C GLY A 380 2.49 -7.49 -39.97
N GLU A 381 2.96 -8.57 -40.63
CA GLU A 381 3.10 -8.63 -42.10
C GLU A 381 1.74 -8.85 -42.79
N GLU A 382 0.82 -9.61 -42.24
CA GLU A 382 -0.53 -9.78 -42.79
C GLU A 382 -1.37 -8.51 -42.73
N ALA A 383 -1.15 -7.61 -41.76
CA ALA A 383 -1.87 -6.34 -41.66
C ALA A 383 -1.41 -5.27 -42.65
N GLN A 384 -0.19 -5.37 -43.21
CA GLN A 384 0.33 -4.40 -44.20
C GLN A 384 -0.01 -4.73 -45.64
N ASP A 385 -0.38 -6.00 -45.95
CA ASP A 385 -0.73 -6.43 -47.33
C ASP A 385 -2.21 -6.26 -47.69
N SER A 386 -3.07 -5.68 -46.84
CA SER A 386 -4.50 -5.59 -47.03
C SER A 386 -5.05 -4.18 -47.39
N GLU A 387 -4.25 -3.20 -47.75
CA GLU A 387 -4.78 -1.96 -48.33
C GLU A 387 -4.85 -2.06 -49.85
N PRO A 388 -6.05 -2.05 -50.47
CA PRO A 388 -6.17 -1.91 -51.90
C PRO A 388 -5.89 -0.47 -52.35
N ILE A 389 -4.92 -0.30 -53.22
CA ILE A 389 -4.59 0.98 -53.86
C ILE A 389 -5.85 1.44 -54.65
N PRO A 390 -6.44 2.63 -54.40
CA PRO A 390 -7.51 3.16 -55.20
C PRO A 390 -6.92 3.73 -56.52
N PHE A 391 -7.47 3.24 -57.65
CA PHE A 391 -7.27 3.84 -58.98
C PHE A 391 -7.97 5.19 -59.08
#